data_de598cbaa7da4a050fdc7c9dfec22765
#
_entry.id   de598cbaa7da4a050fdc7c9dfec22765
#
_cell.length_a   1.000
_cell.length_b   1.000
_cell.length_c   1.000
_cell.angle_alpha   90.00
_cell.angle_beta   90.00
_cell.angle_gamma   90.00
#
_symmetry.space_group_name_H-M   'P 1'
#
loop_
_entity.id
_entity.type
_entity.pdbx_description
1 polymer ?
#
loop_
_entity_poly.entity_id
_entity_poly.type
_entity_poly.pdbx_seq_one_letter_code
_entity_poly.pdbx_strand_id
1 'polypeptide(L)'
;SATFLSAALPHTIFPPLFNRYGVGETFGLHVDNAVRYHAATGARIRTDLSATLFLTPPEEYDGGELIVEDNSGTQSHKYPAGSLLLYPSTTLHRVAEVTRGERVSCFLWLQSLVADNAAREMLFDLDTSVQALSADRGATDHQVLKLTQLYHNLVRRWAQS
;
A
#
# COMPACT_ATOMS: atom_id res chain seq x y z
N SER A 1 -4.06 -3.47 -11.05
CA SER A 1 -5.38 -3.41 -10.41
C SER A 1 -5.85 -1.96 -10.34
N ALA A 2 -7.12 -1.70 -10.69
CA ALA A 2 -7.72 -0.37 -10.58
C ALA A 2 -7.75 0.10 -9.11
N THR A 3 -8.09 -0.81 -8.18
CA THR A 3 -8.07 -0.53 -6.73
C THR A 3 -6.68 -0.07 -6.25
N PHE A 4 -5.61 -0.71 -6.71
CA PHE A 4 -4.26 -0.29 -6.37
C PHE A 4 -3.95 1.14 -6.88
N LEU A 5 -4.33 1.45 -8.12
CA LEU A 5 -4.10 2.79 -8.69
C LEU A 5 -4.87 3.86 -7.94
N SER A 6 -6.13 3.58 -7.57
CA SER A 6 -6.96 4.49 -6.80
C SER A 6 -6.43 4.72 -5.38
N ALA A 7 -6.05 3.65 -4.67
CA ALA A 7 -5.56 3.74 -3.30
C ALA A 7 -4.16 4.35 -3.19
N ALA A 8 -3.25 4.00 -4.10
CA ALA A 8 -1.86 4.42 -4.03
C ALA A 8 -1.57 5.75 -4.73
N LEU A 9 -2.33 6.12 -5.77
CA LEU A 9 -2.04 7.25 -6.66
C LEU A 9 -0.54 7.32 -7.00
N PRO A 10 0.05 6.25 -7.58
CA PRO A 10 1.49 6.10 -7.64
C PRO A 10 2.12 7.12 -8.58
N HIS A 11 3.11 7.88 -8.08
CA HIS A 11 4.01 8.70 -8.87
C HIS A 11 5.23 7.88 -9.29
N THR A 12 5.90 7.26 -8.32
CA THR A 12 7.11 6.45 -8.56
C THR A 12 7.09 5.23 -7.67
N ILE A 13 7.44 4.09 -8.24
CA ILE A 13 7.58 2.82 -7.51
C ILE A 13 9.07 2.51 -7.41
N PHE A 14 9.57 2.31 -6.18
CA PHE A 14 10.93 1.83 -5.97
C PHE A 14 11.03 0.38 -6.46
N PRO A 15 12.16 -0.03 -7.04
CA PRO A 15 12.34 -1.41 -7.47
C PRO A 15 12.02 -2.40 -6.36
N PRO A 16 11.20 -3.43 -6.63
CA PRO A 16 10.78 -4.39 -5.63
C PRO A 16 11.98 -5.20 -5.10
N LEU A 17 11.91 -5.52 -3.82
CA LEU A 17 12.85 -6.39 -3.12
C LEU A 17 12.15 -7.65 -2.65
N PHE A 18 12.89 -8.71 -2.49
CA PHE A 18 12.37 -9.99 -2.03
C PHE A 18 13.00 -10.36 -0.70
N ASN A 19 12.22 -10.94 0.18
CA ASN A 19 12.70 -11.53 1.42
C ASN A 19 12.14 -12.94 1.60
N ARG A 20 12.85 -13.69 2.41
CA ARG A 20 12.51 -15.03 2.84
C ARG A 20 12.82 -15.14 4.33
N TYR A 21 11.90 -15.68 5.10
CA TYR A 21 12.05 -15.96 6.52
C TYR A 21 11.78 -17.45 6.75
N GLY A 22 12.79 -18.17 7.24
CA GLY A 22 12.68 -19.54 7.72
C GLY A 22 12.37 -19.59 9.22
N VAL A 23 12.30 -20.83 9.76
CA VAL A 23 12.02 -21.04 11.19
C VAL A 23 13.02 -20.31 12.08
N GLY A 24 12.51 -19.59 13.09
CA GLY A 24 13.28 -18.76 14.02
C GLY A 24 13.63 -17.37 13.48
N GLU A 25 13.34 -17.07 12.22
CA GLU A 25 13.62 -15.77 11.64
C GLU A 25 12.43 -14.81 11.82
N THR A 26 12.75 -13.55 12.02
CA THR A 26 11.81 -12.44 12.27
C THR A 26 12.39 -11.14 11.70
N PHE A 27 11.58 -10.10 11.60
CA PHE A 27 12.06 -8.74 11.37
C PHE A 27 11.50 -7.82 12.46
N GLY A 28 12.41 -7.15 13.17
CA GLY A 28 12.06 -6.36 14.34
C GLY A 28 11.16 -5.15 14.05
N LEU A 29 10.53 -4.63 15.09
CA LEU A 29 9.68 -3.44 15.01
C LEU A 29 10.48 -2.23 14.50
N HIS A 30 9.99 -1.59 13.46
CA HIS A 30 10.63 -0.45 12.82
C HIS A 30 9.61 0.43 12.08
N VAL A 31 10.06 1.58 11.64
CA VAL A 31 9.40 2.44 10.66
C VAL A 31 10.28 2.53 9.42
N ASP A 32 9.68 2.62 8.26
CA ASP A 32 10.42 2.79 7.01
C ASP A 32 11.10 4.17 6.92
N ASN A 33 12.27 4.22 6.26
CA ASN A 33 12.96 5.48 6.03
C ASN A 33 12.12 6.39 5.14
N ALA A 34 11.97 7.66 5.50
CA ALA A 34 11.17 8.64 4.76
C ALA A 34 11.63 8.89 3.31
N VAL A 35 12.90 8.60 3.01
CA VAL A 35 13.48 8.75 1.67
C VAL A 35 14.33 7.52 1.36
N ARG A 36 14.14 6.98 0.16
CA ARG A 36 14.96 5.90 -0.40
C ARG A 36 15.80 6.41 -1.56
N TYR A 37 17.02 5.92 -1.63
CA TYR A 37 17.98 6.21 -2.69
C TYR A 37 18.32 4.93 -3.45
N HIS A 38 18.15 4.97 -4.77
CA HIS A 38 18.50 3.85 -5.64
C HIS A 38 19.90 4.07 -6.21
N ALA A 39 20.91 3.34 -5.68
CA ALA A 39 22.30 3.57 -5.99
C ALA A 39 22.65 3.47 -7.49
N ALA A 40 22.02 2.52 -8.21
CA ALA A 40 22.32 2.30 -9.62
C ALA A 40 21.77 3.41 -10.56
N THR A 41 20.69 4.08 -10.18
CA THR A 41 20.05 5.11 -11.03
C THR A 41 20.21 6.52 -10.48
N GLY A 42 20.66 6.68 -9.23
CA GLY A 42 20.68 7.97 -8.53
C GLY A 42 19.29 8.50 -8.15
N ALA A 43 18.23 7.76 -8.43
CA ALA A 43 16.88 8.19 -8.14
C ALA A 43 16.61 8.24 -6.64
N ARG A 44 15.90 9.27 -6.19
CA ARG A 44 15.39 9.40 -4.83
C ARG A 44 13.88 9.36 -4.88
N ILE A 45 13.27 8.67 -3.95
CA ILE A 45 11.82 8.69 -3.76
C ILE A 45 11.49 9.00 -2.30
N ARG A 46 10.42 9.73 -2.08
CA ARG A 46 9.74 9.80 -0.78
C ARG A 46 8.94 8.51 -0.61
N THR A 47 9.04 7.87 0.54
CA THR A 47 8.29 6.65 0.85
C THR A 47 6.99 7.01 1.54
N ASP A 48 5.94 7.22 0.76
CA ASP A 48 4.60 7.53 1.29
C ASP A 48 3.86 6.26 1.69
N LEU A 49 4.04 5.22 0.89
CA LEU A 49 3.39 3.93 1.05
C LEU A 49 4.41 2.79 0.97
N SER A 50 4.20 1.81 1.82
CA SER A 50 4.86 0.50 1.81
C SER A 50 3.88 -0.54 1.31
N ALA A 51 4.36 -1.52 0.55
CA ALA A 51 3.54 -2.61 0.06
C ALA A 51 4.25 -3.95 0.26
N THR A 52 3.49 -4.95 0.66
CA THR A 52 3.96 -6.34 0.78
C THR A 52 3.08 -7.25 -0.06
N LEU A 53 3.66 -7.90 -1.06
CA LEU A 53 3.04 -8.96 -1.84
C LEU A 53 3.41 -10.30 -1.21
N PHE A 54 2.40 -11.04 -0.73
CA PHE A 54 2.57 -12.36 -0.18
C PHE A 54 2.80 -13.37 -1.31
N LEU A 55 3.84 -14.21 -1.19
CA LEU A 55 4.21 -15.19 -2.22
C LEU A 55 4.08 -16.64 -1.73
N THR A 56 4.13 -16.88 -0.42
CA THR A 56 3.87 -18.19 0.17
C THR A 56 2.41 -18.28 0.62
N PRO A 57 1.68 -19.36 0.28
CA PRO A 57 0.35 -19.61 0.83
C PRO A 57 0.35 -19.67 2.36
N PRO A 58 -0.67 -19.10 3.05
CA PRO A 58 -0.68 -18.99 4.52
C PRO A 58 -0.67 -20.34 5.24
N GLU A 59 -1.12 -21.43 4.62
CA GLU A 59 -1.12 -22.78 5.14
C GLU A 59 0.27 -23.45 5.11
N GLU A 60 1.21 -22.94 4.35
CA GLU A 60 2.56 -23.52 4.21
C GLU A 60 3.51 -23.08 5.32
N TYR A 61 3.16 -22.07 6.13
CA TYR A 61 3.99 -21.61 7.24
C TYR A 61 3.15 -21.21 8.46
N ASP A 62 3.75 -21.22 9.66
CA ASP A 62 3.15 -20.72 10.90
C ASP A 62 3.99 -19.56 11.45
N GLY A 63 3.33 -18.61 12.11
CA GLY A 63 3.94 -17.32 12.42
C GLY A 63 4.14 -16.46 11.18
N GLY A 64 5.12 -15.58 11.20
CA GLY A 64 5.50 -14.77 10.04
C GLY A 64 4.46 -13.73 9.63
N GLU A 65 3.48 -13.40 10.46
CA GLU A 65 2.51 -12.34 10.20
C GLU A 65 3.22 -11.00 10.04
N LEU A 66 2.76 -10.20 9.09
CA LEU A 66 3.10 -8.78 9.04
C LEU A 66 2.19 -8.05 10.03
N ILE A 67 2.79 -7.50 11.07
CA ILE A 67 2.09 -6.78 12.13
C ILE A 67 2.31 -5.29 11.90
N VAL A 68 1.22 -4.53 11.77
CA VAL A 68 1.22 -3.08 11.54
C VAL A 68 0.55 -2.42 12.74
N GLU A 69 1.17 -1.37 13.26
CA GLU A 69 0.65 -0.58 14.37
C GLU A 69 0.29 0.82 13.86
N ASP A 70 -0.98 1.16 13.92
CA ASP A 70 -1.50 2.47 13.55
C ASP A 70 -2.36 3.08 14.66
N ASN A 71 -3.00 4.23 14.40
CA ASN A 71 -3.86 4.92 15.36
C ASN A 71 -5.10 4.13 15.77
N SER A 72 -5.50 3.12 14.99
CA SER A 72 -6.63 2.22 15.29
C SER A 72 -6.20 0.99 16.13
N GLY A 73 -4.91 0.79 16.31
CA GLY A 73 -4.33 -0.30 17.08
C GLY A 73 -3.36 -1.17 16.30
N THR A 74 -3.13 -2.38 16.79
CA THR A 74 -2.24 -3.36 16.17
C THR A 74 -3.05 -4.33 15.31
N GLN A 75 -2.67 -4.44 14.05
CA GLN A 75 -3.29 -5.34 13.08
C GLN A 75 -2.29 -6.41 12.63
N SER A 76 -2.75 -7.65 12.50
CA SER A 76 -1.95 -8.80 12.07
C SER A 76 -2.43 -9.27 10.69
N HIS A 77 -1.51 -9.35 9.74
CA HIS A 77 -1.80 -9.63 8.35
C HIS A 77 -1.07 -10.87 7.86
N LYS A 78 -1.84 -11.83 7.36
CA LYS A 78 -1.37 -13.04 6.70
C LYS A 78 -2.38 -13.43 5.64
N TYR A 79 -2.03 -13.26 4.38
CA TYR A 79 -2.95 -13.36 3.26
C TYR A 79 -2.52 -14.43 2.25
N PRO A 80 -3.44 -14.93 1.41
CA PRO A 80 -3.11 -15.84 0.32
C PRO A 80 -2.02 -15.31 -0.60
N ALA A 81 -1.24 -16.21 -1.20
CA ALA A 81 -0.24 -15.85 -2.20
C ALA A 81 -0.89 -15.06 -3.36
N GLY A 82 -0.21 -14.02 -3.80
CA GLY A 82 -0.72 -13.06 -4.79
C GLY A 82 -1.49 -11.87 -4.19
N SER A 83 -1.78 -11.87 -2.89
CA SER A 83 -2.39 -10.72 -2.20
C SER A 83 -1.35 -9.64 -1.93
N LEU A 84 -1.72 -8.39 -2.17
CA LEU A 84 -0.91 -7.21 -1.86
C LEU A 84 -1.53 -6.44 -0.69
N LEU A 85 -0.78 -6.26 0.39
CA LEU A 85 -1.10 -5.32 1.46
C LEU A 85 -0.40 -4.00 1.18
N LEU A 86 -1.16 -2.91 1.17
CA LEU A 86 -0.68 -1.53 1.05
C LEU A 86 -0.94 -0.80 2.36
N TYR A 87 0.09 -0.13 2.91
CA TYR A 87 -0.02 0.60 4.17
C TYR A 87 0.87 1.84 4.17
N PRO A 88 0.56 2.86 5.00
CA PRO A 88 1.41 4.05 5.11
C PRO A 88 2.81 3.70 5.61
N SER A 89 3.86 4.19 4.95
CA SER A 89 5.26 3.97 5.39
C SER A 89 5.58 4.63 6.74
N THR A 90 4.68 5.48 7.24
CA THR A 90 4.79 6.15 8.54
C THR A 90 4.42 5.25 9.72
N THR A 91 3.85 4.06 9.49
CA THR A 91 3.41 3.16 10.54
C THR A 91 4.56 2.30 11.07
N LEU A 92 4.54 2.02 12.38
CA LEU A 92 5.40 0.98 12.95
C LEU A 92 4.94 -0.39 12.48
N HIS A 93 5.90 -1.24 12.10
CA HIS A 93 5.56 -2.59 11.65
C HIS A 93 6.71 -3.57 11.89
N ARG A 94 6.38 -4.84 11.90
CA ARG A 94 7.32 -5.96 12.09
C ARG A 94 6.82 -7.22 11.41
N VAL A 95 7.72 -8.18 11.20
CA VAL A 95 7.36 -9.55 10.84
C VAL A 95 7.53 -10.42 12.07
N ALA A 96 6.47 -11.13 12.48
CA ALA A 96 6.52 -12.08 13.59
C ALA A 96 7.46 -13.24 13.25
N GLU A 97 7.96 -13.93 14.29
CA GLU A 97 8.80 -15.10 14.12
C GLU A 97 8.07 -16.20 13.35
N VAL A 98 8.72 -16.78 12.36
CA VAL A 98 8.25 -17.97 11.65
C VAL A 98 8.55 -19.18 12.51
N THR A 99 7.53 -19.98 12.87
CA THR A 99 7.66 -21.15 13.74
C THR A 99 7.61 -22.47 12.99
N ARG A 100 7.09 -22.48 11.75
CA ARG A 100 7.07 -23.61 10.82
C ARG A 100 7.12 -23.12 9.38
N GLY A 101 7.74 -23.89 8.50
CA GLY A 101 7.77 -23.60 7.06
C GLY A 101 8.64 -22.42 6.69
N GLU A 102 8.25 -21.70 5.63
CA GLU A 102 9.01 -20.59 5.08
C GLU A 102 8.07 -19.52 4.54
N ARG A 103 8.29 -18.27 4.94
CA ARG A 103 7.56 -17.11 4.43
C ARG A 103 8.38 -16.39 3.38
N VAL A 104 7.87 -16.34 2.15
CA VAL A 104 8.45 -15.54 1.07
C VAL A 104 7.53 -14.37 0.74
N SER A 105 8.09 -13.19 0.57
CA SER A 105 7.33 -12.02 0.11
C SER A 105 8.18 -11.10 -0.76
N CYS A 106 7.48 -10.32 -1.59
CA CYS A 106 8.04 -9.19 -2.29
C CYS A 106 7.55 -7.92 -1.59
N PHE A 107 8.44 -6.98 -1.34
CA PHE A 107 8.10 -5.70 -0.73
C PHE A 107 8.67 -4.55 -1.53
N LEU A 108 7.99 -3.42 -1.48
CA LEU A 108 8.36 -2.22 -2.24
C LEU A 108 7.82 -0.97 -1.55
N TRP A 109 8.39 0.17 -1.95
CA TRP A 109 7.94 1.49 -1.51
C TRP A 109 7.46 2.30 -2.70
N LEU A 110 6.51 3.19 -2.43
CA LEU A 110 5.93 4.07 -3.44
C LEU A 110 5.97 5.52 -2.96
N GLN A 111 6.35 6.39 -3.87
CA GLN A 111 6.00 7.79 -3.78
C GLN A 111 4.63 7.97 -4.43
N SER A 112 3.69 8.50 -3.67
CA SER A 112 2.36 8.86 -4.16
C SER A 112 2.37 10.26 -4.78
N LEU A 113 1.48 10.51 -5.73
CA LEU A 113 1.15 11.87 -6.19
C LEU A 113 0.64 12.72 -5.02
N VAL A 114 -0.01 12.12 -4.03
CA VAL A 114 -0.55 12.80 -2.85
C VAL A 114 0.17 12.30 -1.61
N ALA A 115 0.99 13.14 -0.99
CA ALA A 115 1.83 12.75 0.16
C ALA A 115 1.01 12.50 1.44
N ASP A 116 -0.03 13.28 1.65
CA ASP A 116 -0.86 13.22 2.86
C ASP A 116 -1.75 11.98 2.88
N ASN A 117 -1.66 11.18 3.95
CA ASN A 117 -2.41 9.93 4.11
C ASN A 117 -3.91 10.16 4.15
N ALA A 118 -4.36 11.17 4.91
CA ALA A 118 -5.79 11.45 5.06
C ALA A 118 -6.40 11.95 3.74
N ALA A 119 -5.65 12.75 2.98
CA ALA A 119 -6.08 13.17 1.65
C ALA A 119 -6.20 12.00 0.67
N ARG A 120 -5.26 11.02 0.72
CA ARG A 120 -5.35 9.81 -0.11
C ARG A 120 -6.56 8.94 0.26
N GLU A 121 -6.82 8.75 1.55
CA GLU A 121 -8.00 8.02 2.02
C GLU A 121 -9.30 8.67 1.53
N MET A 122 -9.43 9.99 1.68
CA MET A 122 -10.59 10.73 1.16
C MET A 122 -10.74 10.61 -0.36
N LEU A 123 -9.63 10.64 -1.11
CA LEU A 123 -9.65 10.43 -2.56
C LEU A 123 -10.06 9.00 -2.94
N PHE A 124 -9.58 8.02 -2.21
CA PHE A 124 -9.94 6.62 -2.43
C PHE A 124 -11.43 6.38 -2.18
N ASP A 125 -11.97 6.90 -1.08
CA ASP A 125 -13.39 6.80 -0.73
C ASP A 125 -14.27 7.51 -1.76
N LEU A 126 -13.85 8.69 -2.21
CA LEU A 126 -14.57 9.42 -3.26
C LEU A 126 -14.54 8.67 -4.59
N ASP A 127 -13.37 8.17 -5.02
CA ASP A 127 -13.23 7.45 -6.28
C ASP A 127 -14.04 6.15 -6.30
N THR A 128 -13.97 5.36 -5.23
CA THR A 128 -14.77 4.11 -5.11
C THR A 128 -16.26 4.39 -5.10
N SER A 129 -16.69 5.48 -4.45
CA SER A 129 -18.08 5.93 -4.45
C SER A 129 -18.53 6.37 -5.85
N VAL A 130 -17.70 7.11 -6.57
CA VAL A 130 -17.97 7.52 -7.96
C VAL A 130 -18.07 6.32 -8.88
N GLN A 131 -17.18 5.33 -8.74
CA GLN A 131 -17.22 4.10 -9.52
C GLN A 131 -18.52 3.30 -9.27
N ALA A 132 -18.94 3.17 -8.01
CA ALA A 132 -20.18 2.50 -7.64
C ALA A 132 -21.42 3.22 -8.22
N LEU A 133 -21.49 4.54 -8.09
CA LEU A 133 -22.57 5.35 -8.65
C LEU A 133 -22.58 5.31 -10.19
N SER A 134 -21.40 5.30 -10.82
CA SER A 134 -21.28 5.21 -12.28
C SER A 134 -21.79 3.85 -12.79
N ALA A 135 -21.55 2.77 -12.05
CA ALA A 135 -22.06 1.45 -12.39
C ALA A 135 -23.60 1.37 -12.28
N ASP A 136 -24.19 2.09 -11.31
CA ASP A 136 -25.65 2.12 -11.09
C ASP A 136 -26.38 3.07 -12.06
N ARG A 137 -25.86 4.28 -12.28
CA ARG A 137 -26.55 5.38 -12.98
C ARG A 137 -26.03 5.64 -14.39
N GLY A 138 -24.87 5.08 -14.73
CA GLY A 138 -24.15 5.36 -15.97
C GLY A 138 -23.16 6.52 -15.84
N ALA A 139 -22.06 6.41 -16.60
CA ALA A 139 -20.94 7.36 -16.56
C ALA A 139 -21.31 8.79 -17.02
N THR A 140 -22.44 8.96 -17.72
CA THR A 140 -22.93 10.26 -18.20
C THR A 140 -23.95 10.92 -17.28
N ASP A 141 -24.31 10.27 -16.15
CA ASP A 141 -25.18 10.87 -15.14
C ASP A 141 -24.55 12.18 -14.61
N HIS A 142 -25.36 13.23 -14.51
CA HIS A 142 -24.86 14.57 -14.14
C HIS A 142 -24.23 14.62 -12.74
N GLN A 143 -24.72 13.81 -11.79
CA GLN A 143 -24.15 13.76 -10.44
C GLN A 143 -22.81 12.99 -10.44
N VAL A 144 -22.74 11.91 -11.22
CA VAL A 144 -21.48 11.15 -11.41
C VAL A 144 -20.42 12.07 -12.02
N LEU A 145 -20.74 12.84 -13.05
CA LEU A 145 -19.82 13.80 -13.67
C LEU A 145 -19.36 14.89 -12.70
N LYS A 146 -20.26 15.42 -11.86
CA LYS A 146 -19.89 16.39 -10.81
C LYS A 146 -18.93 15.82 -9.78
N LEU A 147 -19.16 14.62 -9.30
CA LEU A 147 -18.29 13.95 -8.31
C LEU A 147 -16.94 13.60 -8.95
N THR A 148 -16.94 13.15 -10.20
CA THR A 148 -15.71 12.93 -10.97
C THR A 148 -14.90 14.23 -11.13
N GLN A 149 -15.56 15.34 -11.42
CA GLN A 149 -14.93 16.66 -11.49
C GLN A 149 -14.32 17.05 -10.15
N LEU A 150 -15.06 16.85 -9.04
CA LEU A 150 -14.56 17.10 -7.68
C LEU A 150 -13.31 16.27 -7.39
N TYR A 151 -13.35 14.97 -7.65
CA TYR A 151 -12.21 14.07 -7.49
C TYR A 151 -10.96 14.61 -8.22
N HIS A 152 -11.08 14.89 -9.52
CA HIS A 152 -9.93 15.36 -10.29
C HIS A 152 -9.42 16.73 -9.83
N ASN A 153 -10.30 17.61 -9.34
CA ASN A 153 -9.90 18.91 -8.81
C ASN A 153 -9.17 18.77 -7.46
N LEU A 154 -9.60 17.83 -6.61
CA LEU A 154 -8.88 17.50 -5.37
C LEU A 154 -7.51 16.88 -5.66
N VAL A 155 -7.42 15.97 -6.63
CA VAL A 155 -6.12 15.44 -7.08
C VAL A 155 -5.21 16.56 -7.54
N ARG A 156 -5.67 17.48 -8.42
CA ARG A 156 -4.87 18.64 -8.86
C ARG A 156 -4.40 19.52 -7.71
N ARG A 157 -5.23 19.67 -6.68
CA ARG A 157 -4.92 20.50 -5.51
C ARG A 157 -3.87 19.87 -4.61
N TRP A 158 -3.89 18.56 -4.44
CA TRP A 158 -3.07 17.84 -3.47
C TRP A 158 -1.87 17.13 -4.08
N ALA A 159 -1.86 16.94 -5.41
CA ALA A 159 -0.73 16.30 -6.07
C ALA A 159 0.53 17.17 -5.96
N GLN A 160 1.64 16.48 -5.69
CA GLN A 160 2.99 17.04 -5.63
C GLN A 160 3.84 16.38 -6.71
N SER A 161 4.53 17.18 -7.49
CA SER A 161 5.50 16.74 -8.51
C SER A 161 6.86 16.41 -7.88
#